data_1d6f39c5accce7ae3a245cde8f9242e3
#
_entry.id   1d6f39c5accce7ae3a245cde8f9242e3
#
_cell.length_a   1.000
_cell.length_b   1.000
_cell.length_c   1.000
_cell.angle_alpha   90.00
_cell.angle_beta   90.00
_cell.angle_gamma   90.00
#
_symmetry.space_group_name_H-M   'P 1'
#
loop_
_entity.id
_entity.type
_entity.pdbx_description
1 polymer ?
#
loop_
_entity_poly.entity_id
_entity_poly.type
_entity_poly.pdbx_seq_one_letter_code
_entity_poly.pdbx_strand_id
1 'polypeptide(L)'
;MRQGKNGQIRGTLKRRLMTNFLLTALIPVLIFAIISQINIQQRLKENLSDRIKSNLDTAEKNLEMVLDKYETILYDFSTDEDVLEIVRALNESRGDRESNSTSLRKKLSHICNQFTGVEGITIQLKTGEIIYYESLSSFSGSETWADKVEIPKIERGAVYFGDGKPVKIADKNHYMFYIARDITDYRIIENFQGTVVLSVNEER
;
A
#
# COMPACT_ATOMS: atom_id res chain seq x y z
N MET A 1 87.23 -37.81 19.52
CA MET A 1 85.99 -37.05 19.81
C MET A 1 85.55 -36.23 18.60
N ARG A 2 84.72 -36.79 17.72
CA ARG A 2 84.10 -36.08 16.56
C ARG A 2 82.74 -36.69 16.25
N GLN A 3 81.70 -36.44 17.05
CA GLN A 3 80.35 -36.97 16.82
C GLN A 3 79.24 -35.92 17.06
N GLY A 4 79.55 -34.64 17.07
CA GLY A 4 78.51 -33.63 17.42
C GLY A 4 77.89 -32.78 16.27
N LYS A 5 78.43 -32.82 15.03
CA LYS A 5 77.99 -31.86 13.98
C LYS A 5 76.98 -32.40 12.99
N ASN A 6 76.83 -33.70 12.81
CA ASN A 6 75.97 -34.28 11.80
C ASN A 6 74.50 -34.38 12.24
N GLY A 7 74.19 -34.36 13.51
CA GLY A 7 72.81 -34.40 14.03
C GLY A 7 72.07 -33.08 13.91
N GLN A 8 72.78 -31.94 14.08
CA GLN A 8 72.20 -30.60 14.00
C GLN A 8 71.85 -30.22 12.57
N ILE A 9 72.64 -30.65 11.58
CA ILE A 9 72.41 -30.36 10.16
C ILE A 9 71.17 -31.11 9.62
N ARG A 10 70.96 -32.36 10.04
CA ARG A 10 69.82 -33.18 9.68
C ARG A 10 68.52 -32.64 10.25
N GLY A 11 68.48 -32.11 11.49
CA GLY A 11 67.35 -31.51 12.11
C GLY A 11 66.87 -30.18 11.40
N THR A 12 67.87 -29.37 11.00
CA THR A 12 67.60 -28.12 10.28
C THR A 12 67.12 -28.36 8.83
N LEU A 13 67.63 -29.34 8.14
CA LEU A 13 67.24 -29.74 6.80
C LEU A 13 65.77 -30.26 6.77
N LYS A 14 65.47 -31.18 7.71
CA LYS A 14 64.12 -31.75 7.87
C LYS A 14 63.10 -30.63 8.17
N ARG A 15 63.44 -29.70 9.04
CA ARG A 15 62.57 -28.56 9.39
C ARG A 15 62.36 -27.63 8.20
N ARG A 16 63.40 -27.30 7.44
CA ARG A 16 63.28 -26.47 6.22
C ARG A 16 62.44 -27.13 5.15
N LEU A 17 62.64 -28.42 4.89
CA LEU A 17 61.82 -29.19 3.95
C LEU A 17 60.34 -29.22 4.35
N MET A 18 60.07 -29.47 5.62
CA MET A 18 58.71 -29.50 6.17
C MET A 18 58.02 -28.13 6.08
N THR A 19 58.76 -27.03 6.38
CA THR A 19 58.25 -25.66 6.28
C THR A 19 57.96 -25.28 4.83
N ASN A 20 58.86 -25.61 3.89
CA ASN A 20 58.65 -25.33 2.48
C ASN A 20 57.47 -26.14 1.93
N PHE A 21 57.33 -27.40 2.28
CA PHE A 21 56.17 -28.22 1.88
C PHE A 21 54.87 -27.69 2.44
N LEU A 22 54.88 -27.27 3.71
CA LEU A 22 53.71 -26.69 4.37
C LEU A 22 53.30 -25.35 3.70
N LEU A 23 54.27 -24.47 3.42
CA LEU A 23 54.04 -23.21 2.71
C LEU A 23 53.48 -23.43 1.29
N THR A 24 54.08 -24.37 0.55
CA THR A 24 53.66 -24.67 -0.84
C THR A 24 52.23 -25.24 -0.91
N ALA A 25 51.82 -26.01 0.09
CA ALA A 25 50.48 -26.56 0.18
C ALA A 25 49.45 -25.55 0.74
N LEU A 26 49.83 -24.73 1.70
CA LEU A 26 48.92 -23.86 2.45
C LEU A 26 48.59 -22.57 1.66
N ILE A 27 49.60 -22.01 0.95
CA ILE A 27 49.41 -20.77 0.20
C ILE A 27 48.32 -20.89 -0.89
N PRO A 28 48.29 -21.92 -1.77
CA PRO A 28 47.25 -22.07 -2.77
C PRO A 28 45.85 -22.23 -2.16
N VAL A 29 45.73 -22.95 -1.04
CA VAL A 29 44.46 -23.15 -0.33
C VAL A 29 43.94 -21.85 0.25
N LEU A 30 44.81 -21.03 0.84
CA LEU A 30 44.42 -19.70 1.35
C LEU A 30 43.99 -18.76 0.21
N ILE A 31 44.75 -18.74 -0.90
CA ILE A 31 44.38 -17.92 -2.05
C ILE A 31 43.02 -18.36 -2.60
N PHE A 32 42.79 -19.66 -2.74
CA PHE A 32 41.50 -20.18 -3.20
C PHE A 32 40.38 -19.85 -2.24
N ALA A 33 40.59 -19.95 -0.93
CA ALA A 33 39.59 -19.59 0.07
C ALA A 33 39.22 -18.11 0.00
N ILE A 34 40.21 -17.21 -0.16
CA ILE A 34 39.95 -15.75 -0.31
C ILE A 34 39.17 -15.46 -1.57
N ILE A 35 39.56 -16.00 -2.72
CA ILE A 35 38.86 -15.79 -3.98
C ILE A 35 37.43 -16.35 -3.91
N SER A 36 37.26 -17.53 -3.34
CA SER A 36 35.94 -18.14 -3.13
C SER A 36 35.04 -17.28 -2.26
N GLN A 37 35.60 -16.75 -1.16
CA GLN A 37 34.87 -15.86 -0.24
C GLN A 37 34.37 -14.58 -0.96
N ILE A 38 35.24 -13.94 -1.75
CA ILE A 38 34.89 -12.72 -2.51
C ILE A 38 33.78 -13.03 -3.54
N ASN A 39 33.92 -14.12 -4.28
CA ASN A 39 32.94 -14.53 -5.28
C ASN A 39 31.56 -14.86 -4.65
N ILE A 40 31.56 -15.54 -3.49
CA ILE A 40 30.32 -15.85 -2.77
C ILE A 40 29.65 -14.57 -2.29
N GLN A 41 30.42 -13.64 -1.71
CA GLN A 41 29.86 -12.37 -1.23
C GLN A 41 29.28 -11.52 -2.37
N GLN A 42 29.96 -11.46 -3.52
CA GLN A 42 29.45 -10.73 -4.69
C GLN A 42 28.14 -11.34 -5.21
N ARG A 43 28.13 -12.66 -5.43
CA ARG A 43 26.92 -13.36 -5.88
C ARG A 43 25.76 -13.24 -4.91
N LEU A 44 26.05 -13.29 -3.61
CA LEU A 44 25.01 -13.11 -2.57
C LEU A 44 24.42 -11.71 -2.62
N LYS A 45 25.28 -10.67 -2.76
CA LYS A 45 24.84 -9.28 -2.86
C LYS A 45 24.01 -9.04 -4.12
N GLU A 46 24.43 -9.54 -5.27
CA GLU A 46 23.69 -9.44 -6.53
C GLU A 46 22.33 -10.14 -6.43
N ASN A 47 22.30 -11.39 -5.97
CA ASN A 47 21.06 -12.15 -5.80
C ASN A 47 20.08 -11.49 -4.80
N LEU A 48 20.60 -10.90 -3.71
CA LEU A 48 19.77 -10.17 -2.74
C LEU A 48 19.22 -8.88 -3.36
N SER A 49 20.05 -8.14 -4.09
CA SER A 49 19.62 -6.92 -4.78
C SER A 49 18.52 -7.21 -5.80
N ASP A 50 18.68 -8.24 -6.61
CA ASP A 50 17.71 -8.65 -7.63
C ASP A 50 16.39 -9.12 -7.00
N ARG A 51 16.46 -9.87 -5.89
CA ARG A 51 15.26 -10.29 -5.15
C ARG A 51 14.52 -9.10 -4.52
N ILE A 52 15.25 -8.18 -3.92
CA ILE A 52 14.65 -6.96 -3.33
C ILE A 52 13.96 -6.16 -4.42
N LYS A 53 14.64 -5.95 -5.56
CA LYS A 53 14.06 -5.22 -6.70
C LYS A 53 12.79 -5.91 -7.23
N SER A 54 12.86 -7.23 -7.45
CA SER A 54 11.70 -8.00 -7.89
C SER A 54 10.53 -7.96 -6.90
N ASN A 55 10.81 -7.98 -5.60
CA ASN A 55 9.76 -7.87 -4.58
C ASN A 55 9.15 -6.47 -4.55
N LEU A 56 9.96 -5.41 -4.72
CA LEU A 56 9.49 -4.03 -4.82
C LEU A 56 8.62 -3.83 -6.07
N ASP A 57 9.06 -4.30 -7.24
CA ASP A 57 8.28 -4.24 -8.47
C ASP A 57 6.93 -4.98 -8.35
N THR A 58 6.92 -6.09 -7.60
CA THR A 58 5.70 -6.85 -7.34
C THR A 58 4.77 -6.09 -6.37
N ALA A 59 5.34 -5.48 -5.32
CA ALA A 59 4.57 -4.68 -4.38
C ALA A 59 3.97 -3.42 -5.04
N GLU A 60 4.75 -2.75 -5.90
CA GLU A 60 4.29 -1.61 -6.69
C GLU A 60 3.09 -1.99 -7.56
N LYS A 61 3.20 -3.07 -8.35
CA LYS A 61 2.10 -3.54 -9.21
C LYS A 61 0.85 -3.94 -8.42
N ASN A 62 1.04 -4.55 -7.24
CA ASN A 62 -0.08 -4.91 -6.39
C ASN A 62 -0.78 -3.66 -5.85
N LEU A 63 -0.01 -2.64 -5.47
CA LEU A 63 -0.55 -1.36 -5.01
C LEU A 63 -1.32 -0.66 -6.12
N GLU A 64 -0.74 -0.55 -7.32
CA GLU A 64 -1.42 0.01 -8.50
C GLU A 64 -2.75 -0.70 -8.76
N MET A 65 -2.75 -2.03 -8.76
CA MET A 65 -3.97 -2.83 -8.99
C MET A 65 -5.06 -2.56 -7.92
N VAL A 66 -4.65 -2.36 -6.67
CA VAL A 66 -5.59 -2.03 -5.59
C VAL A 66 -6.14 -0.62 -5.75
N LEU A 67 -5.29 0.36 -6.10
CA LEU A 67 -5.73 1.75 -6.33
C LEU A 67 -6.66 1.84 -7.55
N ASP A 68 -6.32 1.19 -8.65
CA ASP A 68 -7.16 1.11 -9.86
C ASP A 68 -8.54 0.52 -9.56
N LYS A 69 -8.60 -0.49 -8.69
CA LYS A 69 -9.86 -1.07 -8.24
C LYS A 69 -10.74 -0.03 -7.54
N TYR A 70 -10.20 0.74 -6.62
CA TYR A 70 -10.97 1.77 -5.90
C TYR A 70 -11.35 2.93 -6.82
N GLU A 71 -10.48 3.31 -7.73
CA GLU A 71 -10.80 4.30 -8.77
C GLU A 71 -11.96 3.83 -9.65
N THR A 72 -11.96 2.57 -10.07
CA THR A 72 -13.04 1.97 -10.85
C THR A 72 -14.35 1.99 -10.07
N ILE A 73 -14.35 1.65 -8.78
CA ILE A 73 -15.54 1.70 -7.92
C ILE A 73 -16.12 3.12 -7.88
N LEU A 74 -15.26 4.13 -7.69
CA LEU A 74 -15.68 5.52 -7.66
C LEU A 74 -16.20 5.99 -9.02
N TYR A 75 -15.54 5.56 -10.10
CA TYR A 75 -15.97 5.88 -11.46
C TYR A 75 -17.36 5.31 -11.73
N ASP A 76 -17.54 4.02 -11.52
CA ASP A 76 -18.82 3.35 -11.75
C ASP A 76 -19.94 3.97 -10.91
N PHE A 77 -19.65 4.26 -9.64
CA PHE A 77 -20.63 4.90 -8.76
C PHE A 77 -20.97 6.32 -9.20
N SER A 78 -19.96 7.14 -9.53
CA SER A 78 -20.15 8.55 -9.89
C SER A 78 -20.84 8.75 -11.25
N THR A 79 -20.81 7.70 -12.10
CA THR A 79 -21.43 7.70 -13.44
C THR A 79 -22.72 6.88 -13.52
N ASP A 80 -23.10 6.17 -12.46
CA ASP A 80 -24.35 5.40 -12.38
C ASP A 80 -25.55 6.34 -12.54
N GLU A 81 -26.42 6.05 -13.53
CA GLU A 81 -27.57 6.93 -13.86
C GLU A 81 -28.55 7.06 -12.69
N ASP A 82 -28.81 5.98 -11.95
CA ASP A 82 -29.71 6.02 -10.81
C ASP A 82 -29.12 6.87 -9.67
N VAL A 83 -27.78 6.78 -9.45
CA VAL A 83 -27.10 7.63 -8.46
C VAL A 83 -27.20 9.09 -8.85
N LEU A 84 -26.94 9.40 -10.12
CA LEU A 84 -27.03 10.77 -10.65
C LEU A 84 -28.44 11.33 -10.51
N GLU A 85 -29.48 10.53 -10.79
CA GLU A 85 -30.89 10.96 -10.65
C GLU A 85 -31.24 11.22 -9.18
N ILE A 86 -30.85 10.31 -8.26
CA ILE A 86 -31.11 10.49 -6.83
C ILE A 86 -30.35 11.72 -6.28
N VAL A 87 -29.07 11.88 -6.62
CA VAL A 87 -28.27 13.03 -6.16
C VAL A 87 -28.82 14.35 -6.70
N ARG A 88 -29.27 14.37 -7.96
CA ARG A 88 -29.93 15.54 -8.53
C ARG A 88 -31.25 15.85 -7.83
N ALA A 89 -32.10 14.84 -7.60
CA ALA A 89 -33.38 15.02 -6.90
C ALA A 89 -33.16 15.60 -5.48
N LEU A 90 -32.12 15.15 -4.79
CA LEU A 90 -31.72 15.66 -3.47
C LEU A 90 -31.24 17.12 -3.55
N ASN A 91 -30.39 17.46 -4.52
CA ASN A 91 -29.89 18.83 -4.73
C ASN A 91 -31.02 19.83 -5.10
N GLU A 92 -31.98 19.38 -5.86
CA GLU A 92 -33.09 20.22 -6.35
C GLU A 92 -34.33 20.13 -5.44
N SER A 93 -34.27 19.40 -4.36
CA SER A 93 -35.38 19.14 -3.42
C SER A 93 -36.63 18.58 -4.15
N ARG A 94 -36.40 17.72 -5.14
CA ARG A 94 -37.47 17.05 -5.88
C ARG A 94 -37.88 15.73 -5.20
N GLY A 95 -39.17 15.50 -5.13
CA GLY A 95 -39.77 14.28 -4.60
C GLY A 95 -39.58 14.12 -3.08
N ASP A 96 -39.72 12.88 -2.62
CA ASP A 96 -39.54 12.57 -1.20
C ASP A 96 -38.06 12.46 -0.83
N ARG A 97 -37.58 13.44 -0.09
CA ARG A 97 -36.19 13.55 0.35
C ARG A 97 -35.75 12.35 1.19
N GLU A 98 -36.61 11.86 2.08
CA GLU A 98 -36.28 10.72 2.97
C GLU A 98 -36.14 9.44 2.16
N SER A 99 -37.01 9.20 1.21
CA SER A 99 -36.95 8.09 0.27
C SER A 99 -35.69 8.13 -0.59
N ASN A 100 -35.33 9.30 -1.14
CA ASN A 100 -34.10 9.49 -1.93
C ASN A 100 -32.84 9.28 -1.09
N SER A 101 -32.76 9.84 0.12
CA SER A 101 -31.64 9.61 1.04
C SER A 101 -31.49 8.15 1.41
N THR A 102 -32.60 7.46 1.68
CA THR A 102 -32.60 6.03 2.01
C THR A 102 -32.14 5.19 0.83
N SER A 103 -32.58 5.52 -0.38
CA SER A 103 -32.17 4.83 -1.61
C SER A 103 -30.67 5.00 -1.87
N LEU A 104 -30.15 6.22 -1.68
CA LEU A 104 -28.74 6.49 -1.81
C LEU A 104 -27.91 5.71 -0.77
N ARG A 105 -28.32 5.73 0.51
CA ARG A 105 -27.65 4.96 1.57
C ARG A 105 -27.64 3.46 1.28
N LYS A 106 -28.68 2.90 0.68
CA LYS A 106 -28.69 1.49 0.26
C LYS A 106 -27.62 1.21 -0.81
N LYS A 107 -27.45 2.09 -1.79
CA LYS A 107 -26.38 1.97 -2.79
C LYS A 107 -25.00 2.06 -2.15
N LEU A 108 -24.78 3.00 -1.21
CA LEU A 108 -23.51 3.11 -0.46
C LEU A 108 -23.23 1.86 0.36
N SER A 109 -24.23 1.35 1.06
CA SER A 109 -24.11 0.12 1.86
C SER A 109 -23.75 -1.09 0.99
N HIS A 110 -24.29 -1.18 -0.22
CA HIS A 110 -23.97 -2.27 -1.14
C HIS A 110 -22.47 -2.27 -1.49
N ILE A 111 -21.90 -1.12 -1.79
CA ILE A 111 -20.47 -0.98 -2.10
C ILE A 111 -19.62 -1.33 -0.89
N CYS A 112 -19.89 -0.79 0.30
CA CYS A 112 -19.13 -1.13 1.51
C CYS A 112 -19.15 -2.62 1.82
N ASN A 113 -20.29 -3.29 1.58
CA ASN A 113 -20.41 -4.72 1.83
C ASN A 113 -19.79 -5.60 0.72
N GLN A 114 -19.67 -5.07 -0.49
CA GLN A 114 -19.13 -5.80 -1.63
C GLN A 114 -17.60 -5.76 -1.68
N PHE A 115 -16.99 -4.67 -1.22
CA PHE A 115 -15.56 -4.44 -1.36
C PHE A 115 -14.86 -4.44 -0.02
N THR A 116 -14.01 -5.44 0.18
CA THR A 116 -13.18 -5.57 1.39
C THR A 116 -12.24 -4.38 1.50
N GLY A 117 -12.14 -3.80 2.69
CA GLY A 117 -11.30 -2.64 2.98
C GLY A 117 -12.03 -1.30 2.89
N VAL A 118 -13.18 -1.23 2.20
CA VAL A 118 -14.02 -0.02 2.19
C VAL A 118 -14.83 0.01 3.49
N GLU A 119 -14.49 0.92 4.39
CA GLU A 119 -15.14 1.03 5.69
C GLU A 119 -16.24 2.10 5.74
N GLY A 120 -16.20 3.04 4.80
CA GLY A 120 -17.23 4.06 4.70
C GLY A 120 -17.23 4.76 3.34
N ILE A 121 -18.38 5.30 2.98
CA ILE A 121 -18.57 6.15 1.82
C ILE A 121 -19.34 7.38 2.25
N THR A 122 -18.81 8.55 1.92
CA THR A 122 -19.40 9.83 2.24
C THR A 122 -19.67 10.60 0.94
N ILE A 123 -20.85 11.14 0.80
CA ILE A 123 -21.20 12.03 -0.31
C ILE A 123 -21.53 13.41 0.25
N GLN A 124 -20.81 14.42 -0.22
CA GLN A 124 -21.20 15.81 -0.03
C GLN A 124 -21.95 16.27 -1.28
N LEU A 125 -23.22 16.61 -1.11
CA LEU A 125 -24.05 17.18 -2.15
C LEU A 125 -23.58 18.60 -2.49
N LYS A 126 -23.97 19.11 -3.67
CA LYS A 126 -23.74 20.49 -4.08
C LYS A 126 -24.33 21.50 -3.07
N THR A 127 -25.40 21.13 -2.40
CA THR A 127 -26.01 21.92 -1.32
C THR A 127 -25.21 22.02 -0.05
N GLY A 128 -24.11 21.22 0.07
CA GLY A 128 -23.31 21.07 1.28
C GLY A 128 -23.80 20.00 2.24
N GLU A 129 -24.96 19.39 1.97
CA GLU A 129 -25.47 18.28 2.78
C GLU A 129 -24.58 17.04 2.62
N ILE A 130 -24.42 16.29 3.72
CA ILE A 130 -23.61 15.08 3.77
C ILE A 130 -24.52 13.87 3.95
N ILE A 131 -24.37 12.88 3.07
CA ILE A 131 -25.01 11.58 3.15
C ILE A 131 -23.89 10.53 3.21
N TYR A 132 -23.96 9.62 4.17
CA TYR A 132 -22.90 8.64 4.37
C TYR A 132 -23.45 7.26 4.75
N TYR A 133 -22.62 6.27 4.55
CA TYR A 133 -22.74 4.93 5.09
C TYR A 133 -21.39 4.48 5.62
N GLU A 134 -21.39 3.82 6.77
CA GLU A 134 -20.21 3.24 7.41
C GLU A 134 -20.49 1.79 7.79
N SER A 135 -19.51 0.91 7.56
CA SER A 135 -19.58 -0.50 7.92
C SER A 135 -19.14 -0.76 9.36
N LEU A 136 -18.36 0.15 9.92
CA LEU A 136 -17.87 0.09 11.30
C LEU A 136 -18.97 0.47 12.27
N SER A 137 -19.81 -0.48 12.62
CA SER A 137 -20.99 -0.34 13.50
C SER A 137 -20.67 -0.01 14.98
N SER A 138 -19.48 0.44 15.31
CA SER A 138 -18.98 0.56 16.67
C SER A 138 -18.64 1.99 17.10
N PHE A 139 -19.22 3.00 16.47
CA PHE A 139 -19.17 4.34 17.04
C PHE A 139 -20.10 4.44 18.25
N SER A 140 -19.58 4.17 19.43
CA SER A 140 -20.22 4.51 20.69
C SER A 140 -19.92 5.97 21.03
N GLY A 141 -20.51 6.91 20.29
CA GLY A 141 -20.30 8.34 20.53
C GLY A 141 -21.20 9.22 19.67
N SER A 142 -21.28 10.49 20.00
CA SER A 142 -22.03 11.49 19.23
C SER A 142 -21.38 11.90 17.90
N GLU A 143 -20.13 11.46 17.67
CA GLU A 143 -19.40 11.76 16.44
C GLU A 143 -19.60 10.64 15.42
N THR A 144 -20.04 11.02 14.22
CA THR A 144 -20.16 10.10 13.09
C THR A 144 -18.85 10.06 12.30
N TRP A 145 -18.67 9.01 11.51
CA TRP A 145 -17.52 8.93 10.60
C TRP A 145 -17.47 10.11 9.62
N ALA A 146 -18.63 10.52 9.13
CA ALA A 146 -18.76 11.64 8.20
C ALA A 146 -18.17 12.95 8.73
N ASP A 147 -18.22 13.17 10.05
CA ASP A 147 -17.66 14.36 10.70
C ASP A 147 -16.12 14.39 10.67
N LYS A 148 -15.48 13.24 10.43
CA LYS A 148 -14.02 13.09 10.40
C LYS A 148 -13.43 13.10 8.98
N VAL A 149 -14.29 12.97 7.97
CA VAL A 149 -13.87 12.95 6.57
C VAL A 149 -13.70 14.38 6.06
N GLU A 150 -12.48 14.73 5.69
CA GLU A 150 -12.21 15.97 4.98
C GLU A 150 -12.60 15.81 3.52
N ILE A 151 -13.57 16.61 3.04
CA ILE A 151 -13.96 16.61 1.65
C ILE A 151 -12.98 17.47 0.85
N PRO A 152 -12.15 16.89 -0.02
CA PRO A 152 -11.17 17.65 -0.78
C PRO A 152 -11.83 18.47 -1.89
N LYS A 153 -11.16 19.54 -2.29
CA LYS A 153 -11.47 20.21 -3.56
C LYS A 153 -10.75 19.46 -4.67
N ILE A 154 -11.52 18.90 -5.60
CA ILE A 154 -10.99 18.06 -6.65
C ILE A 154 -11.03 18.82 -7.97
N GLU A 155 -9.99 18.67 -8.80
CA GLU A 155 -10.04 19.13 -10.18
C GLU A 155 -11.03 18.25 -10.97
N ARG A 156 -11.80 18.88 -11.85
CA ARG A 156 -12.85 18.23 -12.60
C ARG A 156 -12.39 16.95 -13.31
N GLY A 157 -13.06 15.85 -13.03
CA GLY A 157 -12.78 14.54 -13.62
C GLY A 157 -11.56 13.82 -13.06
N ALA A 158 -10.82 14.45 -12.16
CA ALA A 158 -9.70 13.82 -11.46
C ALA A 158 -10.18 12.92 -10.32
N VAL A 159 -9.29 12.02 -9.90
CA VAL A 159 -9.43 11.27 -8.67
C VAL A 159 -8.42 11.85 -7.67
N TYR A 160 -8.86 12.09 -6.46
CA TYR A 160 -8.01 12.55 -5.38
C TYR A 160 -7.67 11.38 -4.47
N PHE A 161 -6.37 11.21 -4.20
CA PHE A 161 -5.86 10.27 -3.21
C PHE A 161 -5.35 11.07 -2.02
N GLY A 162 -6.02 10.91 -0.89
CA GLY A 162 -5.64 11.59 0.36
C GLY A 162 -4.70 10.76 1.20
N ASP A 163 -3.88 11.45 1.99
CA ASP A 163 -2.94 10.82 2.91
C ASP A 163 -3.65 9.95 3.95
N GLY A 164 -3.02 8.81 4.28
CA GLY A 164 -3.46 7.95 5.37
C GLY A 164 -3.40 8.69 6.71
N LYS A 165 -4.52 8.76 7.41
CA LYS A 165 -4.60 9.38 8.75
C LYS A 165 -4.99 8.35 9.80
N PRO A 166 -4.37 8.36 10.98
CA PRO A 166 -4.84 7.52 12.08
C PRO A 166 -6.18 8.06 12.58
N VAL A 167 -7.18 7.20 12.59
CA VAL A 167 -8.50 7.51 13.14
C VAL A 167 -8.78 6.58 14.31
N LYS A 168 -9.11 7.15 15.47
CA LYS A 168 -9.44 6.38 16.65
C LYS A 168 -10.90 5.94 16.60
N ILE A 169 -11.13 4.62 16.56
CA ILE A 169 -12.45 4.02 16.57
C ILE A 169 -12.49 3.00 17.69
N ALA A 170 -13.44 3.14 18.63
CA ALA A 170 -13.62 2.19 19.74
C ALA A 170 -12.28 1.83 20.46
N ASP A 171 -11.48 2.84 20.80
CA ASP A 171 -10.17 2.74 21.45
C ASP A 171 -9.04 2.08 20.63
N LYS A 172 -9.28 1.77 19.37
CA LYS A 172 -8.24 1.30 18.43
C LYS A 172 -7.91 2.39 17.41
N ASN A 173 -6.64 2.50 17.07
CA ASN A 173 -6.21 3.34 15.97
C ASN A 173 -6.34 2.53 14.67
N HIS A 174 -7.04 3.08 13.69
CA HIS A 174 -7.14 2.56 12.33
C HIS A 174 -6.46 3.56 11.40
N TYR A 175 -5.68 3.06 10.47
CA TYR A 175 -5.09 3.91 9.44
C TYR A 175 -6.02 3.91 8.24
N MET A 176 -6.58 5.08 7.96
CA MET A 176 -7.54 5.26 6.87
C MET A 176 -6.97 6.20 5.83
N PHE A 177 -7.07 5.81 4.58
CA PHE A 177 -6.83 6.71 3.46
C PHE A 177 -8.14 6.99 2.72
N TYR A 178 -8.15 8.09 1.99
CA TYR A 178 -9.34 8.59 1.35
C TYR A 178 -9.12 8.69 -0.15
N ILE A 179 -10.10 8.20 -0.91
CA ILE A 179 -10.12 8.37 -2.34
C ILE A 179 -11.40 9.12 -2.68
N ALA A 180 -11.29 10.19 -3.43
CA ALA A 180 -12.45 11.02 -3.72
C ALA A 180 -12.56 11.35 -5.21
N ARG A 181 -13.81 11.54 -5.66
CA ARG A 181 -14.14 11.91 -7.02
C ARG A 181 -15.38 12.79 -7.05
N ASP A 182 -15.44 13.72 -8.01
CA ASP A 182 -16.63 14.52 -8.25
C ASP A 182 -17.71 13.71 -8.94
N ILE A 183 -18.95 13.90 -8.50
CA ILE A 183 -20.17 13.42 -9.16
C ILE A 183 -20.60 14.52 -10.13
N THR A 184 -20.47 14.24 -11.42
CA THR A 184 -20.78 15.20 -12.48
C THR A 184 -21.78 14.61 -13.45
N ASP A 185 -22.86 15.32 -13.74
CA ASP A 185 -23.79 14.93 -14.78
C ASP A 185 -23.27 15.36 -16.16
N TYR A 186 -22.68 14.40 -16.86
CA TYR A 186 -22.10 14.63 -18.19
C TYR A 186 -23.14 14.92 -19.30
N ARG A 187 -24.45 14.73 -19.02
CA ARG A 187 -25.52 15.06 -19.96
C ARG A 187 -25.75 16.56 -20.04
N ILE A 188 -25.33 17.29 -19.03
CA ILE A 188 -25.46 18.76 -18.96
C ILE A 188 -24.06 19.33 -18.76
N ILE A 189 -23.58 20.16 -19.68
CA ILE A 189 -22.25 20.77 -19.61
C ILE A 189 -22.12 21.49 -18.25
N GLU A 190 -21.11 21.08 -17.46
CA GLU A 190 -20.70 21.69 -16.19
C GLU A 190 -21.63 21.47 -14.97
N ASN A 191 -22.40 20.42 -14.92
CA ASN A 191 -23.27 20.19 -13.79
C ASN A 191 -22.60 19.32 -12.69
N PHE A 192 -21.81 19.97 -11.85
CA PHE A 192 -21.31 19.38 -10.59
C PHE A 192 -22.50 19.10 -9.66
N GLN A 193 -22.61 17.88 -9.19
CA GLN A 193 -23.67 17.41 -8.31
C GLN A 193 -23.20 17.17 -6.87
N GLY A 194 -21.93 16.92 -6.67
CA GLY A 194 -21.36 16.65 -5.36
C GLY A 194 -20.03 15.93 -5.47
N THR A 195 -19.47 15.54 -4.32
CA THR A 195 -18.22 14.79 -4.21
C THR A 195 -18.46 13.52 -3.43
N VAL A 196 -18.01 12.39 -3.94
CA VAL A 196 -18.01 11.11 -3.24
C VAL A 196 -16.61 10.81 -2.70
N VAL A 197 -16.54 10.33 -1.47
CA VAL A 197 -15.29 9.96 -0.78
C VAL A 197 -15.41 8.53 -0.28
N LEU A 198 -14.50 7.67 -0.70
CA LEU A 198 -14.27 6.35 -0.12
C LEU A 198 -13.30 6.47 1.05
N SER A 199 -13.63 5.84 2.16
CA SER A 199 -12.74 5.67 3.31
C SER A 199 -12.29 4.22 3.35
N VAL A 200 -11.00 3.99 3.16
CA VAL A 200 -10.41 2.67 3.03
C VAL A 200 -9.47 2.40 4.19
N ASN A 201 -9.60 1.24 4.81
CA ASN A 201 -8.73 0.82 5.89
C ASN A 201 -7.47 0.15 5.34
N GLU A 202 -6.32 0.64 5.72
CA GLU A 202 -5.01 0.17 5.28
C GLU A 202 -4.64 -1.22 5.86
N GLU A 203 -5.29 -1.61 6.97
CA GLU A 203 -4.96 -2.85 7.71
C GLU A 203 -5.72 -4.11 7.20
N ARG A 204 -6.48 -4.02 6.11
CA ARG A 204 -7.33 -5.14 5.62
C ARG A 204 -7.04 -5.58 4.20
#